data_178cf25c52709c3f0b884162174c57d2
#
_entry.id   178cf25c52709c3f0b884162174c57d2
#
_cell.length_a   1.000
_cell.length_b   1.000
_cell.length_c   1.000
_cell.angle_alpha   90.00
_cell.angle_beta   90.00
_cell.angle_gamma   90.00
#
_symmetry.space_group_name_H-M   'P 1'
#
loop_
_entity.id
_entity.type
_entity.pdbx_description
1 polymer ?
#
loop_
_entity_poly.entity_id
_entity_poly.type
_entity_poly.pdbx_seq_one_letter_code
_entity_poly.pdbx_strand_id
1 'polypeptide(L)'
;MTAPAQRLLLIDDDARLTAMVGDNLRNAGYQVDSAPTLADGRARLQAESYDALLLDLMLPDGDGLDFTRALRGDARTRRLPLLMLTARGEPMDRIVGLELGADDYLPKPFEPRELLARVKALLRRAAPVSAADDVLA
;
A
#
# COMPACT_ATOMS: atom_id res chain seq x y z
N MET A 1 -3.31 -26.12 -8.99
CA MET A 1 -3.27 -24.87 -9.76
C MET A 1 -2.81 -23.73 -8.85
N THR A 2 -1.82 -22.96 -9.31
CA THR A 2 -1.27 -21.89 -8.50
C THR A 2 -2.13 -20.63 -8.66
N ALA A 3 -2.46 -19.98 -7.54
CA ALA A 3 -3.17 -18.71 -7.60
C ALA A 3 -2.27 -17.65 -8.28
N PRO A 4 -2.84 -16.69 -9.01
CA PRO A 4 -2.04 -15.61 -9.57
C PRO A 4 -1.36 -14.82 -8.45
N ALA A 5 -0.16 -14.31 -8.74
CA ALA A 5 0.56 -13.50 -7.78
C ALA A 5 -0.21 -12.21 -7.49
N GLN A 6 -0.24 -11.82 -6.22
CA GLN A 6 -0.86 -10.58 -5.82
C GLN A 6 -0.02 -9.40 -6.29
N ARG A 7 -0.68 -8.33 -6.70
CA ARG A 7 -0.04 -7.16 -7.29
C ARG A 7 -0.05 -6.00 -6.31
N LEU A 8 1.12 -5.42 -6.13
CA LEU A 8 1.33 -4.30 -5.21
C LEU A 8 1.79 -3.08 -6.01
N LEU A 9 1.31 -1.91 -5.64
CA LEU A 9 1.81 -0.64 -6.18
C LEU A 9 2.54 0.09 -5.08
N LEU A 10 3.77 0.53 -5.36
CA LEU A 10 4.57 1.33 -4.44
C LEU A 10 4.72 2.74 -5.01
N ILE A 11 4.21 3.74 -4.29
CA ILE A 11 4.36 5.14 -4.68
C ILE A 11 5.36 5.79 -3.72
N ASP A 12 6.57 6.03 -4.19
CA ASP A 12 7.66 6.60 -3.42
C ASP A 12 8.70 7.16 -4.39
N ASP A 13 9.22 8.34 -4.12
CA ASP A 13 10.21 8.99 -5.00
C ASP A 13 11.65 8.59 -4.69
N ASP A 14 11.89 7.84 -3.62
CA ASP A 14 13.22 7.35 -3.26
C ASP A 14 13.54 6.11 -4.11
N ALA A 15 14.42 6.28 -5.11
CA ALA A 15 14.74 5.19 -6.04
C ALA A 15 15.43 4.00 -5.34
N ARG A 16 16.28 4.27 -4.35
CA ARG A 16 16.96 3.20 -3.60
C ARG A 16 15.98 2.37 -2.79
N LEU A 17 15.11 3.05 -2.08
CA LEU A 17 14.09 2.39 -1.29
C LEU A 17 13.17 1.57 -2.18
N THR A 18 12.73 2.16 -3.30
CA THR A 18 11.86 1.50 -4.26
C THR A 18 12.48 0.22 -4.80
N ALA A 19 13.77 0.25 -5.14
CA ALA A 19 14.47 -0.93 -5.62
C ALA A 19 14.56 -2.01 -4.54
N MET A 20 14.93 -1.63 -3.34
CA MET A 20 15.09 -2.57 -2.22
C MET A 20 13.75 -3.20 -1.83
N VAL A 21 12.72 -2.38 -1.68
CA VAL A 21 11.38 -2.86 -1.32
C VAL A 21 10.82 -3.74 -2.44
N GLY A 22 10.97 -3.29 -3.69
CA GLY A 22 10.49 -4.05 -4.84
C GLY A 22 11.11 -5.43 -4.91
N ASP A 23 12.44 -5.51 -4.78
CA ASP A 23 13.14 -6.79 -4.84
C ASP A 23 12.72 -7.70 -3.69
N ASN A 24 12.62 -7.15 -2.48
CA ASN A 24 12.22 -7.91 -1.30
C ASN A 24 10.82 -8.51 -1.47
N LEU A 25 9.88 -7.73 -1.96
CA LEU A 25 8.51 -8.19 -2.16
C LEU A 25 8.40 -9.17 -3.33
N ARG A 26 9.13 -8.93 -4.43
CA ARG A 26 9.15 -9.86 -5.55
C ARG A 26 9.74 -11.20 -5.15
N ASN A 27 10.78 -11.20 -4.34
CA ASN A 27 11.37 -12.44 -3.82
C ASN A 27 10.40 -13.21 -2.95
N ALA A 28 9.42 -12.53 -2.35
CA ALA A 28 8.38 -13.17 -1.56
C ALA A 28 7.19 -13.64 -2.39
N GLY A 29 7.23 -13.45 -3.72
CA GLY A 29 6.21 -13.95 -4.63
C GLY A 29 5.19 -12.92 -5.10
N TYR A 30 5.37 -11.65 -4.80
CA TYR A 30 4.45 -10.60 -5.24
C TYR A 30 4.90 -9.99 -6.57
N GLN A 31 3.94 -9.44 -7.32
CA GLN A 31 4.23 -8.56 -8.43
C GLN A 31 4.23 -7.13 -7.90
N VAL A 32 5.23 -6.34 -8.26
CA VAL A 32 5.37 -4.98 -7.74
C VAL A 32 5.61 -4.01 -8.88
N ASP A 33 4.72 -3.02 -8.99
CA ASP A 33 4.92 -1.86 -9.83
C ASP A 33 5.27 -0.68 -8.93
N SER A 34 6.00 0.28 -9.45
CA SER A 34 6.36 1.47 -8.68
C SER A 34 6.08 2.74 -9.46
N ALA A 35 5.82 3.82 -8.73
CA ALA A 35 5.59 5.14 -9.29
C ALA A 35 6.31 6.18 -8.43
N PRO A 36 7.07 7.09 -9.03
CA PRO A 36 7.83 8.08 -8.25
C PRO A 36 7.01 9.31 -7.84
N THR A 37 5.80 9.45 -8.36
CA THR A 37 4.93 10.60 -8.07
C THR A 37 3.50 10.15 -7.85
N LEU A 38 2.70 11.03 -7.24
CA LEU A 38 1.27 10.77 -7.08
C LEU A 38 0.55 10.70 -8.42
N ALA A 39 0.95 11.55 -9.37
CA ALA A 39 0.35 11.53 -10.72
C ALA A 39 0.58 10.19 -11.41
N ASP A 40 1.81 9.67 -11.36
CA ASP A 40 2.13 8.37 -11.94
C ASP A 40 1.38 7.24 -11.23
N GLY A 41 1.29 7.33 -9.90
CA GLY A 41 0.54 6.36 -9.12
C GLY A 41 -0.93 6.35 -9.47
N ARG A 42 -1.52 7.53 -9.62
CA ARG A 42 -2.92 7.64 -10.02
C ARG A 42 -3.15 7.03 -11.40
N ALA A 43 -2.24 7.28 -12.35
CA ALA A 43 -2.34 6.72 -13.68
C ALA A 43 -2.30 5.18 -13.64
N ARG A 44 -1.42 4.62 -12.81
CA ARG A 44 -1.34 3.18 -12.62
C ARG A 44 -2.64 2.60 -12.04
N LEU A 45 -3.19 3.27 -11.03
CA LEU A 45 -4.43 2.82 -10.39
C LEU A 45 -5.63 2.89 -11.34
N GLN A 46 -5.61 3.81 -12.30
CA GLN A 46 -6.65 3.91 -13.32
C GLN A 46 -6.50 2.84 -14.39
N ALA A 47 -5.27 2.44 -14.69
CA ALA A 47 -4.99 1.49 -15.77
C ALA A 47 -5.09 0.04 -15.32
N GLU A 48 -4.80 -0.25 -14.06
CA GLU A 48 -4.69 -1.61 -13.57
C GLU A 48 -5.25 -1.76 -12.17
N SER A 49 -5.57 -3.00 -11.80
CA SER A 49 -6.04 -3.34 -10.45
C SER A 49 -4.88 -3.81 -9.60
N TYR A 50 -4.85 -3.37 -8.35
CA TYR A 50 -3.85 -3.77 -7.38
C TYR A 50 -4.50 -4.36 -6.14
N ASP A 51 -3.77 -5.24 -5.46
CA ASP A 51 -4.24 -5.87 -4.23
C ASP A 51 -3.90 -5.04 -3.00
N ALA A 52 -2.87 -4.22 -3.08
CA ALA A 52 -2.51 -3.28 -2.02
C ALA A 52 -1.67 -2.14 -2.57
N LEU A 53 -1.69 -1.03 -1.84
CA LEU A 53 -0.91 0.17 -2.13
C LEU A 53 0.02 0.46 -0.96
N LEU A 54 1.30 0.70 -1.28
CA LEU A 54 2.28 1.22 -0.33
C LEU A 54 2.56 2.66 -0.72
N LEU A 55 2.33 3.60 0.17
CA LEU A 55 2.31 5.02 -0.17
C LEU A 55 3.17 5.83 0.78
N ASP A 56 4.15 6.56 0.22
CA ASP A 56 4.87 7.58 0.97
C ASP A 56 4.00 8.84 1.07
N LEU A 57 4.02 9.50 2.21
CA LEU A 57 3.24 10.71 2.42
C LEU A 57 3.90 11.96 1.86
N MET A 58 5.24 11.95 1.71
CA MET A 58 5.99 13.12 1.27
C MET A 58 6.50 12.92 -0.15
N LEU A 59 5.73 13.38 -1.11
CA LEU A 59 6.08 13.24 -2.53
C LEU A 59 6.25 14.61 -3.18
N PRO A 60 7.00 14.69 -4.29
CA PRO A 60 7.31 15.98 -4.90
C PRO A 60 6.08 16.71 -5.44
N ASP A 61 5.02 15.97 -5.81
CA ASP A 61 3.83 16.55 -6.42
C ASP A 61 2.60 16.56 -5.52
N GLY A 62 2.77 16.34 -4.22
CA GLY A 62 1.64 16.48 -3.31
C GLY A 62 1.78 15.71 -2.01
N ASP A 63 0.73 15.78 -1.21
CA ASP A 63 0.64 15.15 0.09
C ASP A 63 -0.10 13.81 -0.03
N GLY A 64 0.52 12.74 0.47
CA GLY A 64 -0.08 11.41 0.47
C GLY A 64 -1.35 11.32 1.31
N LEU A 65 -1.53 12.17 2.31
CA LEU A 65 -2.76 12.21 3.10
C LEU A 65 -3.95 12.65 2.23
N ASP A 66 -3.75 13.69 1.42
CA ASP A 66 -4.79 14.15 0.49
C ASP A 66 -5.09 13.09 -0.56
N PHE A 67 -4.06 12.42 -1.05
CA PHE A 67 -4.20 11.34 -2.02
C PHE A 67 -5.02 10.20 -1.42
N THR A 68 -4.75 9.83 -0.17
CA THR A 68 -5.51 8.80 0.55
C THR A 68 -6.98 9.17 0.66
N ARG A 69 -7.25 10.43 1.01
CA ARG A 69 -8.63 10.93 1.10
C ARG A 69 -9.35 10.77 -0.24
N ALA A 70 -8.67 11.13 -1.33
CA ALA A 70 -9.23 11.00 -2.67
C ALA A 70 -9.51 9.54 -3.03
N LEU A 71 -8.60 8.63 -2.69
CA LEU A 71 -8.81 7.20 -2.94
C LEU A 71 -10.03 6.67 -2.19
N ARG A 72 -10.22 7.08 -0.94
CA ARG A 72 -11.34 6.60 -0.13
C ARG A 72 -12.68 7.20 -0.59
N GLY A 73 -12.63 8.32 -1.31
CA GLY A 73 -13.82 8.92 -1.90
C GLY A 73 -14.20 8.35 -3.26
N ASP A 74 -13.38 7.50 -3.86
CA ASP A 74 -13.60 6.90 -5.17
C ASP A 74 -14.06 5.46 -5.01
N ALA A 75 -15.18 5.11 -5.64
CA ALA A 75 -15.76 3.77 -5.53
C ALA A 75 -14.78 2.68 -5.98
N ARG A 76 -13.89 2.96 -6.93
CA ARG A 76 -12.94 1.98 -7.44
C ARG A 76 -11.82 1.66 -6.47
N THR A 77 -11.45 2.61 -5.60
CA THR A 77 -10.27 2.49 -4.75
C THR A 77 -10.58 2.58 -3.26
N ARG A 78 -11.84 2.80 -2.89
CA ARG A 78 -12.16 3.05 -1.48
C ARG A 78 -11.86 1.86 -0.56
N ARG A 79 -11.74 0.65 -1.09
CA ARG A 79 -11.42 -0.55 -0.32
C ARG A 79 -10.01 -1.08 -0.56
N LEU A 80 -9.22 -0.35 -1.35
CA LEU A 80 -7.84 -0.76 -1.64
C LEU A 80 -7.03 -0.77 -0.35
N PRO A 81 -6.46 -1.92 0.04
CA PRO A 81 -5.61 -1.98 1.22
C PRO A 81 -4.44 -1.02 1.09
N LEU A 82 -4.18 -0.23 2.13
CA LEU A 82 -3.20 0.84 2.08
C LEU A 82 -2.28 0.79 3.29
N LEU A 83 -0.97 0.72 3.02
CA LEU A 83 0.09 0.85 4.01
C LEU A 83 0.84 2.15 3.74
N MET A 84 0.85 3.06 4.70
CA MET A 84 1.64 4.28 4.60
C MET A 84 3.07 4.04 5.04
N LEU A 85 4.03 4.48 4.21
CA LEU A 85 5.46 4.38 4.48
C LEU A 85 6.02 5.79 4.45
N THR A 86 6.54 6.32 5.56
CA THR A 86 7.01 7.69 5.53
C THR A 86 7.98 8.00 6.66
N ALA A 87 8.86 8.98 6.41
CA ALA A 87 9.72 9.57 7.43
C ALA A 87 8.95 10.49 8.38
N ARG A 88 7.69 10.84 8.06
CA ARG A 88 6.83 11.63 8.95
C ARG A 88 6.40 10.75 10.12
N GLY A 89 7.21 10.75 11.17
CA GLY A 89 7.01 9.85 12.31
C GLY A 89 6.26 10.46 13.49
N GLU A 90 5.71 11.67 13.33
CA GLU A 90 4.96 12.29 14.43
C GLU A 90 3.70 11.48 14.74
N PRO A 91 3.39 11.28 16.04
CA PRO A 91 2.18 10.53 16.40
C PRO A 91 0.91 11.08 15.78
N MET A 92 0.80 12.40 15.61
CA MET A 92 -0.37 13.00 14.98
C MET A 92 -0.51 12.61 13.51
N ASP A 93 0.60 12.54 12.77
CA ASP A 93 0.55 12.11 11.36
C ASP A 93 0.03 10.69 11.23
N ARG A 94 0.45 9.82 12.14
CA ARG A 94 -0.02 8.44 12.17
C ARG A 94 -1.52 8.37 12.44
N ILE A 95 -1.99 9.11 13.43
CA ILE A 95 -3.41 9.16 13.78
C ILE A 95 -4.23 9.69 12.61
N VAL A 96 -3.82 10.80 12.01
CA VAL A 96 -4.51 11.39 10.87
C VAL A 96 -4.53 10.42 9.69
N GLY A 97 -3.41 9.76 9.40
CA GLY A 97 -3.34 8.80 8.32
C GLY A 97 -4.33 7.65 8.50
N LEU A 98 -4.40 7.09 9.70
CA LEU A 98 -5.32 5.99 9.99
C LEU A 98 -6.77 6.48 9.94
N GLU A 99 -7.06 7.68 10.43
CA GLU A 99 -8.41 8.26 10.37
C GLU A 99 -8.85 8.53 8.94
N LEU A 100 -7.93 8.91 8.06
CA LEU A 100 -8.24 9.15 6.64
C LEU A 100 -8.44 7.87 5.85
N GLY A 101 -8.08 6.72 6.42
CA GLY A 101 -8.38 5.45 5.80
C GLY A 101 -7.18 4.57 5.46
N ALA A 102 -5.99 4.86 5.98
CA ALA A 102 -4.89 3.91 5.89
C ALA A 102 -5.19 2.71 6.78
N ASP A 103 -4.81 1.53 6.32
CA ASP A 103 -5.00 0.30 7.08
C ASP A 103 -3.85 0.06 8.05
N ASP A 104 -2.67 0.59 7.75
CA ASP A 104 -1.49 0.48 8.60
C ASP A 104 -0.52 1.61 8.28
N TYR A 105 0.48 1.78 9.13
CA TYR A 105 1.45 2.87 9.04
C TYR A 105 2.81 2.34 9.50
N LEU A 106 3.83 2.48 8.64
CA LEU A 106 5.18 2.02 8.95
C LEU A 106 6.16 3.18 8.76
N PRO A 107 6.74 3.70 9.86
CA PRO A 107 7.69 4.81 9.74
C PRO A 107 9.03 4.36 9.16
N LYS A 108 9.66 5.24 8.40
CA LYS A 108 11.03 5.05 7.91
C LYS A 108 12.02 5.52 8.97
N PRO A 109 13.15 4.88 9.11
CA PRO A 109 13.59 3.65 8.44
C PRO A 109 12.91 2.41 9.04
N PHE A 110 12.71 1.40 8.23
CA PHE A 110 12.11 0.14 8.67
C PHE A 110 12.95 -1.04 8.21
N GLU A 111 12.76 -2.17 8.88
CA GLU A 111 13.39 -3.41 8.48
C GLU A 111 12.59 -4.07 7.35
N PRO A 112 13.25 -4.60 6.31
CA PRO A 112 12.54 -5.30 5.23
C PRO A 112 11.64 -6.42 5.73
N ARG A 113 12.04 -7.12 6.78
CA ARG A 113 11.23 -8.19 7.36
C ARG A 113 9.95 -7.67 7.99
N GLU A 114 10.02 -6.50 8.61
CA GLU A 114 8.85 -5.85 9.20
C GLU A 114 7.88 -5.42 8.09
N LEU A 115 8.40 -4.81 7.02
CA LEU A 115 7.57 -4.43 5.88
C LEU A 115 6.84 -5.64 5.30
N LEU A 116 7.57 -6.73 5.06
CA LEU A 116 6.97 -7.94 4.50
C LEU A 116 5.89 -8.50 5.41
N ALA A 117 6.13 -8.53 6.72
CA ALA A 117 5.15 -9.02 7.69
C ALA A 117 3.87 -8.16 7.66
N ARG A 118 4.01 -6.84 7.57
CA ARG A 118 2.87 -5.93 7.52
C ARG A 118 2.11 -6.06 6.21
N VAL A 119 2.81 -6.22 5.10
CA VAL A 119 2.15 -6.45 3.79
C VAL A 119 1.35 -7.75 3.83
N LYS A 120 1.92 -8.82 4.34
CA LYS A 120 1.22 -10.10 4.46
C LYS A 120 -0.02 -9.98 5.34
N ALA A 121 0.10 -9.29 6.47
CA ALA A 121 -1.03 -9.07 7.37
C ALA A 121 -2.12 -8.22 6.71
N LEU A 122 -1.71 -7.20 5.98
CA LEU A 122 -2.62 -6.31 5.26
C LEU A 122 -3.43 -7.09 4.22
N LEU A 123 -2.77 -7.89 3.42
CA LEU A 123 -3.42 -8.69 2.38
C LEU A 123 -4.32 -9.77 2.97
N ARG A 124 -3.91 -10.38 4.07
CA ARG A 124 -4.70 -11.41 4.75
C ARG A 124 -6.01 -10.84 5.29
N ARG A 125 -5.97 -9.64 5.90
CA ARG A 125 -7.16 -8.98 6.45
C ARG A 125 -8.11 -8.54 5.34
N ALA A 126 -7.57 -8.15 4.18
CA ALA A 126 -8.34 -7.64 3.06
C ALA A 126 -8.85 -8.75 2.15
N ALA A 127 -8.35 -9.98 2.29
CA ALA A 127 -8.75 -11.08 1.43
C ALA A 127 -10.25 -11.31 1.54
N PRO A 128 -10.93 -11.59 0.40
CA PRO A 128 -12.35 -11.90 0.45
C PRO A 128 -12.62 -13.10 1.37
N VAL A 129 -13.69 -13.00 2.15
CA VAL A 129 -14.10 -14.10 3.01
C VAL A 129 -14.55 -15.25 2.11
N SER A 130 -13.99 -16.44 2.34
CA SER A 130 -14.39 -17.61 1.57
C SER A 130 -15.80 -18.03 1.95
N ALA A 131 -16.43 -18.87 1.11
CA ALA A 131 -17.77 -19.38 1.40
C ALA A 131 -17.80 -20.13 2.74
N ALA A 132 -16.72 -20.84 3.07
CA ALA A 132 -16.62 -21.55 4.35
C ALA A 132 -16.58 -20.56 5.52
N ASP A 133 -15.86 -19.47 5.37
CA ASP A 133 -15.78 -18.43 6.39
C ASP A 133 -17.12 -17.73 6.54
N ASP A 134 -17.81 -17.47 5.43
CA ASP A 134 -19.14 -16.88 5.45
C ASP A 134 -20.12 -17.74 6.24
N VAL A 135 -20.03 -19.05 6.06
CA VAL A 135 -20.89 -19.97 6.78
C VAL A 135 -20.60 -19.97 8.28
N LEU A 136 -19.35 -19.81 8.64
CA LEU A 136 -18.92 -19.78 10.04
C LEU A 136 -19.14 -18.43 10.70
N ALA A 137 -19.23 -17.40 9.91
CA ALA A 137 -19.48 -16.06 10.41
C ALA A 137 -20.97 -15.90 10.74
#